data_1c37f8af4a2f10553428cb9e769239a5
#
_entry.id   1c37f8af4a2f10553428cb9e769239a5
#
_cell.length_a   1.000
_cell.length_b   1.000
_cell.length_c   1.000
_cell.angle_alpha   90.00
_cell.angle_beta   90.00
_cell.angle_gamma   90.00
#
_symmetry.space_group_name_H-M   'P 1'
#
loop_
_entity.id
_entity.type
_entity.pdbx_description
1 polymer ?
#
loop_
_entity_poly.entity_id
_entity_poly.type
_entity_poly.pdbx_seq_one_letter_code
_entity_poly.pdbx_strand_id
1 'polypeptide(L)'
;MLQTVNTPSCPSWPAWQSTPIVSVSHSEAVVASSDALSWQNVRVLHLQRSFGELRVPAADKHCLVLNLSTCVTLSAQVNRRHSEGDLRTNEVAIMPAGSSWSFRSNNTRIDVLLLFLRPLFVRNAVKEFDASFKDLELTPQIGIQSQHIRHIALSLLSELSEANVMSRLYADSLAVGLAMQVARHYSYLKDLHVGQGGMAPHRLRKAMGLIEEHLLSEQEGRVALRSVAKEVGMSYFHFSRAFKQSMGMTPTNYIAERKIERAKKLMQETDSPISEIALRSGFSSQSHFTTCFRRFAGVTPRTFRKQI
;
A
#
# COMPACT_ATOMS: atom_id res chain seq x y z
N MET A 1 24.03 15.94 44.71
CA MET A 1 24.86 15.24 43.70
C MET A 1 23.97 14.25 43.01
N LEU A 2 23.42 14.65 41.86
CA LEU A 2 22.60 13.78 41.01
C LEU A 2 23.55 13.16 39.98
N GLN A 3 23.69 11.84 40.03
CA GLN A 3 24.49 11.08 39.06
C GLN A 3 23.80 11.12 37.70
N THR A 4 24.49 11.69 36.73
CA THR A 4 24.14 11.60 35.29
C THR A 4 24.26 10.16 34.85
N VAL A 5 23.12 9.56 34.51
CA VAL A 5 23.08 8.22 33.88
C VAL A 5 23.58 8.39 32.44
N ASN A 6 24.72 7.79 32.17
CA ASN A 6 25.39 7.74 30.88
C ASN A 6 24.54 6.85 29.96
N THR A 7 23.83 7.45 28.98
CA THR A 7 23.13 6.72 27.93
C THR A 7 24.16 6.08 27.00
N PRO A 8 24.11 4.76 26.77
CA PRO A 8 25.03 4.10 25.85
C PRO A 8 24.75 4.60 24.42
N SER A 9 25.83 4.94 23.71
CA SER A 9 25.83 5.32 22.30
C SER A 9 25.13 4.25 21.46
N CYS A 10 24.06 4.66 20.78
CA CYS A 10 23.24 3.82 19.91
C CYS A 10 24.11 3.26 18.76
N PRO A 11 24.10 1.93 18.50
CA PRO A 11 24.79 1.37 17.33
C PRO A 11 24.11 1.85 16.04
N SER A 12 24.91 2.09 15.01
CA SER A 12 24.51 2.58 13.70
C SER A 12 23.45 1.71 13.05
N TRP A 13 22.20 2.19 13.05
CA TRP A 13 21.06 1.54 12.42
C TRP A 13 20.94 1.89 10.94
N PRO A 14 20.64 0.91 10.08
CA PRO A 14 20.31 1.24 8.69
C PRO A 14 18.94 1.92 8.62
N ALA A 15 18.95 3.18 8.19
CA ALA A 15 17.85 3.88 7.50
C ALA A 15 16.42 3.98 8.10
N TRP A 16 16.17 3.59 9.37
CA TRP A 16 14.91 3.91 10.04
C TRP A 16 14.86 5.38 10.52
N GLN A 17 16.01 6.04 10.61
CA GLN A 17 16.20 7.35 11.23
C GLN A 17 15.90 8.56 10.34
N SER A 18 15.64 8.37 9.06
CA SER A 18 15.62 9.52 8.11
C SER A 18 14.28 10.23 7.96
N THR A 19 13.23 9.84 8.67
CA THR A 19 11.98 10.62 8.67
C THR A 19 11.48 10.78 10.10
N PRO A 20 11.31 11.99 10.62
CA PRO A 20 10.58 12.20 11.86
C PRO A 20 9.13 11.73 11.62
N ILE A 21 8.84 10.53 12.09
CA ILE A 21 7.55 9.86 11.82
C ILE A 21 6.40 10.60 12.49
N VAL A 22 6.71 11.34 13.53
CA VAL A 22 5.76 12.22 14.21
C VAL A 22 6.55 13.43 14.63
N SER A 23 6.21 14.63 14.16
CA SER A 23 6.62 15.87 14.80
C SER A 23 5.81 16.01 16.10
N VAL A 24 6.08 15.10 17.03
CA VAL A 24 5.55 15.21 18.40
C VAL A 24 6.42 16.23 19.08
N SER A 25 5.88 17.43 19.24
CA SER A 25 6.55 18.53 19.97
C SER A 25 6.77 18.22 21.46
N HIS A 26 6.39 17.04 21.95
CA HIS A 26 6.49 16.63 23.34
C HIS A 26 6.82 15.14 23.44
N SER A 27 7.90 14.79 24.10
CA SER A 27 8.36 13.44 24.42
C SER A 27 7.33 12.59 25.23
N GLU A 28 6.32 13.22 25.76
CA GLU A 28 5.28 12.62 26.61
C GLU A 28 4.28 11.75 25.87
N ALA A 29 4.29 11.72 24.53
CA ALA A 29 3.32 10.94 23.75
C ALA A 29 3.76 9.49 23.48
N VAL A 30 5.06 9.17 23.54
CA VAL A 30 5.57 7.81 23.27
C VAL A 30 5.66 7.03 24.58
N VAL A 31 4.81 6.02 24.73
CA VAL A 31 4.80 5.11 25.90
C VAL A 31 5.83 4.00 25.76
N ALA A 32 5.92 3.42 24.56
CA ALA A 32 6.87 2.37 24.25
C ALA A 32 7.24 2.42 22.76
N SER A 33 8.47 1.99 22.45
CA SER A 33 9.01 1.96 21.09
C SER A 33 9.92 0.75 20.91
N SER A 34 9.89 0.16 19.71
CA SER A 34 10.84 -0.87 19.30
C SER A 34 12.18 -0.30 18.84
N ASP A 35 12.42 1.00 18.96
CA ASP A 35 13.65 1.65 18.43
C ASP A 35 14.95 1.13 19.09
N ALA A 36 14.86 0.71 20.34
CA ALA A 36 15.98 0.09 21.06
C ALA A 36 16.12 -1.42 20.82
N LEU A 37 15.10 -2.03 20.19
CA LEU A 37 15.01 -3.48 20.02
C LEU A 37 15.40 -3.86 18.61
N SER A 38 16.48 -4.34 18.27
CA SER A 38 17.03 -4.68 16.94
C SER A 38 16.08 -5.40 15.95
N TRP A 39 14.78 -5.08 15.93
CA TRP A 39 13.79 -5.63 15.01
C TRP A 39 14.00 -5.07 13.59
N GLN A 40 14.01 -5.95 12.59
CA GLN A 40 14.38 -5.53 11.23
C GLN A 40 13.19 -5.25 10.32
N ASN A 41 12.10 -5.96 10.52
CA ASN A 41 11.00 -6.00 9.56
C ASN A 41 9.78 -5.16 9.97
N VAL A 42 9.65 -4.87 11.24
CA VAL A 42 8.58 -4.04 11.80
C VAL A 42 9.14 -3.03 12.79
N ARG A 43 8.61 -1.82 12.77
CA ARG A 43 8.79 -0.82 13.83
C ARG A 43 7.47 -0.60 14.52
N VAL A 44 7.47 -0.58 15.84
CA VAL A 44 6.27 -0.43 16.66
C VAL A 44 6.42 0.79 17.55
N LEU A 45 5.40 1.63 17.59
CA LEU A 45 5.28 2.76 18.50
C LEU A 45 3.93 2.70 19.22
N HIS A 46 3.96 2.71 20.53
CA HIS A 46 2.79 2.90 21.36
C HIS A 46 2.70 4.37 21.76
N LEU A 47 1.66 5.04 21.30
CA LEU A 47 1.44 6.47 21.55
C LEU A 47 0.23 6.68 22.44
N GLN A 48 0.41 7.50 23.45
CA GLN A 48 -0.70 7.98 24.29
C GLN A 48 -0.66 9.51 24.35
N ARG A 49 -1.78 10.17 24.11
CA ARG A 49 -1.90 11.62 24.15
C ARG A 49 -3.25 12.03 24.75
N SER A 50 -3.24 13.07 25.56
CA SER A 50 -4.46 13.75 25.98
C SER A 50 -5.09 14.42 24.81
N PHE A 51 -6.16 14.51 24.37
CA PHE A 51 -6.92 15.13 23.28
C PHE A 51 -6.17 16.07 22.34
N GLY A 52 -6.79 16.40 21.22
CA GLY A 52 -6.26 17.30 20.18
C GLY A 52 -6.05 16.62 18.83
N GLU A 53 -5.22 17.21 17.99
CA GLU A 53 -4.87 16.69 16.67
C GLU A 53 -3.42 16.23 16.66
N LEU A 54 -3.20 15.02 16.12
CA LEU A 54 -1.88 14.48 15.84
C LEU A 54 -1.73 14.33 14.33
N ARG A 55 -0.80 15.06 13.72
CA ARG A 55 -0.53 15.00 12.28
C ARG A 55 0.71 14.16 12.00
N VAL A 56 0.59 13.26 11.04
CA VAL A 56 1.69 12.44 10.57
C VAL A 56 1.95 12.77 9.10
N PRO A 57 3.14 13.31 8.78
CA PRO A 57 3.49 13.63 7.41
C PRO A 57 3.62 12.37 6.57
N ALA A 58 3.63 12.54 5.24
CA ALA A 58 3.85 11.43 4.33
C ALA A 58 5.18 10.73 4.64
N ALA A 59 5.12 9.42 4.84
CA ALA A 59 6.26 8.58 5.17
C ALA A 59 6.51 7.54 4.06
N ASP A 60 7.75 7.08 3.95
CA ASP A 60 8.18 6.05 3.00
C ASP A 60 7.78 4.63 3.42
N LYS A 61 7.01 4.49 4.49
CA LYS A 61 6.58 3.21 5.08
C LYS A 61 5.07 3.11 5.12
N HIS A 62 4.56 1.89 4.98
CA HIS A 62 3.17 1.60 5.33
C HIS A 62 3.02 1.68 6.84
N CYS A 63 1.91 2.26 7.31
CA CYS A 63 1.57 2.29 8.71
C CYS A 63 0.22 1.62 8.96
N LEU A 64 0.18 0.69 9.90
CA LEU A 64 -1.05 0.17 10.46
C LEU A 64 -1.28 0.84 11.81
N VAL A 65 -2.50 1.24 12.06
CA VAL A 65 -2.91 1.91 13.29
C VAL A 65 -3.95 1.05 13.97
N LEU A 66 -3.63 0.51 15.15
CA LEU A 66 -4.61 -0.12 16.03
C LEU A 66 -5.06 0.90 17.07
N ASN A 67 -6.35 1.20 17.12
CA ASN A 67 -6.90 2.08 18.16
C ASN A 67 -7.16 1.28 19.43
N LEU A 68 -6.57 1.72 20.53
CA LEU A 68 -6.76 1.18 21.87
C LEU A 68 -7.68 2.06 22.72
N SER A 69 -7.97 3.30 22.27
CA SER A 69 -8.91 4.24 22.91
C SER A 69 -10.35 3.99 22.46
N THR A 70 -11.28 4.81 22.93
CA THR A 70 -12.72 4.64 22.62
C THR A 70 -13.04 4.87 21.15
N CYS A 71 -12.82 6.08 20.66
CA CYS A 71 -13.02 6.43 19.26
C CYS A 71 -12.13 7.62 18.89
N VAL A 72 -11.51 7.58 17.72
CA VAL A 72 -10.77 8.69 17.15
C VAL A 72 -11.18 8.89 15.70
N THR A 73 -11.30 10.13 15.26
CA THR A 73 -11.50 10.44 13.85
C THR A 73 -10.15 10.46 13.15
N LEU A 74 -10.02 9.67 12.11
CA LEU A 74 -8.81 9.56 11.28
C LEU A 74 -9.09 10.15 9.92
N SER A 75 -8.19 11.04 9.49
CA SER A 75 -8.23 11.69 8.20
C SER A 75 -6.94 11.38 7.44
N ALA A 76 -7.05 10.90 6.23
CA ALA A 76 -5.91 10.49 5.40
C ALA A 76 -5.96 11.16 4.03
N GLN A 77 -4.81 11.58 3.52
CA GLN A 77 -4.66 12.11 2.17
C GLN A 77 -3.64 11.30 1.40
N VAL A 78 -4.10 10.70 0.28
CA VAL A 78 -3.27 9.90 -0.62
C VAL A 78 -3.55 10.34 -2.06
N ASN A 79 -2.51 10.71 -2.81
CA ASN A 79 -2.63 11.06 -4.23
C ASN A 79 -3.80 12.03 -4.54
N ARG A 80 -3.97 13.09 -3.73
CA ARG A 80 -5.09 14.07 -3.78
C ARG A 80 -6.47 13.50 -3.44
N ARG A 81 -6.58 12.24 -3.03
CA ARG A 81 -7.83 11.69 -2.48
C ARG A 81 -7.83 11.88 -0.98
N HIS A 82 -8.93 12.38 -0.47
CA HIS A 82 -9.17 12.52 0.96
C HIS A 82 -10.10 11.40 1.42
N SER A 83 -9.74 10.77 2.52
CA SER A 83 -10.56 9.76 3.21
C SER A 83 -10.64 10.15 4.67
N GLU A 84 -11.83 10.15 5.22
CA GLU A 84 -12.06 10.43 6.63
C GLU A 84 -13.03 9.40 7.20
N GLY A 85 -12.80 8.98 8.43
CA GLY A 85 -13.66 8.01 9.10
C GLY A 85 -13.29 7.84 10.56
N ASP A 86 -14.22 7.30 11.32
CA ASP A 86 -14.03 6.98 12.72
C ASP A 86 -13.33 5.63 12.87
N LEU A 87 -12.36 5.60 13.76
CA LEU A 87 -11.63 4.41 14.16
C LEU A 87 -12.02 4.09 15.60
N ARG A 88 -12.82 3.05 15.77
CA ARG A 88 -13.32 2.61 17.10
C ARG A 88 -12.28 1.75 17.80
N THR A 89 -12.54 1.45 19.05
CA THR A 89 -11.69 0.57 19.87
C THR A 89 -11.46 -0.76 19.18
N ASN A 90 -10.20 -1.19 19.12
CA ASN A 90 -9.77 -2.44 18.48
C ASN A 90 -9.95 -2.51 16.95
N GLU A 91 -10.37 -1.43 16.32
CA GLU A 91 -10.34 -1.33 14.86
C GLU A 91 -8.95 -0.91 14.38
N VAL A 92 -8.67 -1.30 13.14
CA VAL A 92 -7.39 -1.04 12.48
C VAL A 92 -7.60 -0.11 11.31
N ALA A 93 -6.66 0.82 11.10
CA ALA A 93 -6.53 1.56 9.86
C ALA A 93 -5.22 1.20 9.15
N ILE A 94 -5.25 1.24 7.83
CA ILE A 94 -4.07 1.00 6.98
C ILE A 94 -3.77 2.27 6.20
N MET A 95 -2.57 2.79 6.43
CA MET A 95 -2.03 3.98 5.77
C MET A 95 -0.88 3.54 4.86
N PRO A 96 -1.06 3.56 3.55
CA PRO A 96 0.00 3.24 2.61
C PRO A 96 1.20 4.19 2.71
N ALA A 97 2.37 3.75 2.27
CA ALA A 97 3.52 4.63 2.10
C ALA A 97 3.18 5.80 1.15
N GLY A 98 3.70 6.98 1.44
CA GLY A 98 3.37 8.21 0.70
C GLY A 98 2.08 8.91 1.16
N SER A 99 1.35 8.35 2.14
CA SER A 99 0.15 8.98 2.71
C SER A 99 0.53 9.95 3.84
N SER A 100 -0.11 11.12 3.86
CA SER A 100 -0.18 11.97 5.05
C SER A 100 -1.52 11.76 5.76
N TRP A 101 -1.52 11.80 7.08
CA TRP A 101 -2.72 11.53 7.86
C TRP A 101 -2.72 12.24 9.21
N SER A 102 -3.90 12.39 9.80
CA SER A 102 -4.06 12.97 11.12
C SER A 102 -5.11 12.23 11.94
N PHE A 103 -4.87 12.17 13.24
CA PHE A 103 -5.87 11.78 14.23
C PHE A 103 -6.45 13.02 14.86
N ARG A 104 -7.74 12.99 15.11
CA ARG A 104 -8.43 14.01 15.89
C ARG A 104 -9.28 13.36 16.98
N SER A 105 -9.15 13.87 18.19
CA SER A 105 -10.02 13.52 19.29
C SER A 105 -10.37 14.78 20.07
N ASN A 106 -11.66 15.01 20.29
CA ASN A 106 -12.14 16.22 20.94
C ASN A 106 -12.26 16.07 22.47
N ASN A 107 -12.52 14.87 22.98
CA ASN A 107 -12.80 14.64 24.41
C ASN A 107 -12.22 13.35 24.97
N THR A 108 -11.47 12.59 24.22
CA THR A 108 -10.93 11.31 24.66
C THR A 108 -9.42 11.25 24.51
N ARG A 109 -8.78 10.54 25.41
CA ARG A 109 -7.36 10.22 25.29
C ARG A 109 -7.14 9.41 24.01
N ILE A 110 -6.19 9.83 23.19
CA ILE A 110 -5.71 9.04 22.05
C ILE A 110 -4.75 7.99 22.60
N ASP A 111 -5.04 6.74 22.33
CA ASP A 111 -4.21 5.59 22.69
C ASP A 111 -4.15 4.68 21.45
N VAL A 112 -3.02 4.67 20.79
CA VAL A 112 -2.86 3.99 19.49
C VAL A 112 -1.53 3.26 19.39
N LEU A 113 -1.57 2.11 18.76
CA LEU A 113 -0.39 1.34 18.39
C LEU A 113 -0.14 1.52 16.90
N LEU A 114 1.03 2.04 16.55
CA LEU A 114 1.49 2.25 15.20
C LEU A 114 2.50 1.16 14.82
N LEU A 115 2.22 0.46 13.70
CA LEU A 115 3.10 -0.59 13.18
C LEU A 115 3.56 -0.18 11.78
N PHE A 116 4.86 0.03 11.63
CA PHE A 116 5.44 0.46 10.36
C PHE A 116 6.10 -0.72 9.65
N LEU A 117 5.75 -0.90 8.38
CA LEU A 117 6.30 -1.92 7.48
C LEU A 117 6.93 -1.24 6.26
N ARG A 118 8.11 -1.69 5.84
CA ARG A 118 8.72 -1.20 4.60
C ARG A 118 7.97 -1.77 3.39
N PRO A 119 7.65 -0.98 2.36
CA PRO A 119 6.97 -1.47 1.16
C PRO A 119 7.70 -2.64 0.51
N LEU A 120 9.03 -2.57 0.44
CA LEU A 120 9.85 -3.64 -0.13
C LEU A 120 9.74 -4.94 0.68
N PHE A 121 9.68 -4.85 2.01
CA PHE A 121 9.50 -6.03 2.87
C PHE A 121 8.14 -6.69 2.62
N VAL A 122 7.05 -5.90 2.61
CA VAL A 122 5.70 -6.42 2.33
C VAL A 122 5.64 -7.08 0.95
N ARG A 123 6.24 -6.44 -0.06
CA ARG A 123 6.33 -6.98 -1.41
C ARG A 123 7.12 -8.29 -1.47
N ASN A 124 8.27 -8.36 -0.82
CA ASN A 124 9.12 -9.55 -0.83
C ASN A 124 8.47 -10.72 -0.09
N ALA A 125 7.84 -10.47 1.07
CA ALA A 125 7.12 -11.49 1.83
C ALA A 125 6.03 -12.20 1.01
N VAL A 126 5.44 -11.50 0.03
CA VAL A 126 4.39 -12.04 -0.83
C VAL A 126 4.96 -12.63 -2.12
N LYS A 127 6.03 -12.05 -2.67
CA LYS A 127 6.64 -12.49 -3.92
C LYS A 127 7.17 -13.92 -3.89
N GLU A 128 7.61 -14.39 -2.73
CA GLU A 128 8.05 -15.78 -2.53
C GLU A 128 6.92 -16.80 -2.75
N PHE A 129 5.66 -16.37 -2.56
CA PHE A 129 4.49 -17.24 -2.70
C PHE A 129 3.76 -17.05 -4.04
N ASP A 130 3.85 -15.88 -4.64
CA ASP A 130 3.17 -15.60 -5.91
C ASP A 130 3.85 -14.43 -6.65
N ALA A 131 4.50 -14.73 -7.78
CA ALA A 131 5.19 -13.76 -8.61
C ALA A 131 4.27 -12.70 -9.26
N SER A 132 2.94 -12.91 -9.23
CA SER A 132 1.97 -11.95 -9.77
C SER A 132 1.82 -10.68 -8.93
N PHE A 133 2.35 -10.66 -7.69
CA PHE A 133 2.33 -9.50 -6.79
C PHE A 133 3.49 -8.50 -7.03
N LYS A 134 3.97 -8.36 -8.27
CA LYS A 134 5.08 -7.43 -8.58
C LYS A 134 4.77 -5.97 -8.23
N ASP A 135 3.52 -5.55 -8.38
CA ASP A 135 3.05 -4.18 -8.18
C ASP A 135 2.02 -4.12 -7.04
N LEU A 136 2.39 -4.66 -5.88
CA LEU A 136 1.54 -4.62 -4.70
C LEU A 136 1.45 -3.18 -4.18
N GLU A 137 0.31 -2.54 -4.34
CA GLU A 137 -0.03 -1.27 -3.71
C GLU A 137 -1.11 -1.48 -2.64
N LEU A 138 -0.89 -0.90 -1.48
CA LEU A 138 -1.90 -0.89 -0.44
C LEU A 138 -2.85 0.28 -0.65
N THR A 139 -4.13 0.08 -0.33
CA THR A 139 -5.11 1.16 -0.31
C THR A 139 -5.34 1.66 1.11
N PRO A 140 -5.56 2.98 1.31
CA PRO A 140 -5.93 3.50 2.61
C PRO A 140 -7.27 2.91 3.03
N GLN A 141 -7.34 2.41 4.26
CA GLN A 141 -8.57 1.86 4.82
C GLN A 141 -8.70 2.25 6.29
N ILE A 142 -9.91 2.56 6.72
CA ILE A 142 -10.24 2.97 8.09
C ILE A 142 -11.39 2.07 8.60
N GLY A 143 -11.36 1.72 9.88
CA GLY A 143 -12.43 0.95 10.50
C GLY A 143 -12.41 -0.55 10.19
N ILE A 144 -11.21 -1.13 10.00
CA ILE A 144 -11.05 -2.55 9.73
C ILE A 144 -11.22 -3.36 11.02
N GLN A 145 -12.12 -4.33 11.00
CA GLN A 145 -12.26 -5.34 12.05
C GLN A 145 -11.52 -6.61 11.65
N SER A 146 -10.27 -6.76 12.08
CA SER A 146 -9.46 -7.95 11.82
C SER A 146 -8.86 -8.48 13.11
N GLN A 147 -9.37 -9.61 13.59
CA GLN A 147 -8.84 -10.28 14.78
C GLN A 147 -7.38 -10.70 14.59
N HIS A 148 -6.99 -11.16 13.39
CA HIS A 148 -5.63 -11.58 13.10
C HIS A 148 -4.63 -10.42 13.22
N ILE A 149 -4.92 -9.29 12.57
CA ILE A 149 -4.06 -8.10 12.66
C ILE A 149 -3.99 -7.60 14.10
N ARG A 150 -5.13 -7.55 14.79
CA ARG A 150 -5.20 -7.15 16.19
C ARG A 150 -4.33 -8.04 17.09
N HIS A 151 -4.43 -9.37 16.96
CA HIS A 151 -3.64 -10.29 17.78
C HIS A 151 -2.15 -10.11 17.50
N ILE A 152 -1.73 -10.01 16.25
CA ILE A 152 -0.33 -9.75 15.91
C ILE A 152 0.13 -8.43 16.51
N ALA A 153 -0.67 -7.37 16.40
CA ALA A 153 -0.32 -6.05 16.93
C ALA A 153 -0.16 -6.07 18.46
N LEU A 154 -1.07 -6.73 19.19
CA LEU A 154 -1.01 -6.86 20.64
C LEU A 154 0.15 -7.75 21.08
N SER A 155 0.48 -8.80 20.34
CA SER A 155 1.68 -9.63 20.61
C SER A 155 2.97 -8.82 20.45
N LEU A 156 3.04 -7.98 19.39
CA LEU A 156 4.19 -7.07 19.22
C LEU A 156 4.26 -6.01 20.33
N LEU A 157 3.12 -5.54 20.83
CA LEU A 157 3.07 -4.60 21.97
C LEU A 157 3.60 -5.27 23.26
N SER A 158 3.21 -6.52 23.53
CA SER A 158 3.72 -7.30 24.68
C SER A 158 5.23 -7.46 24.62
N GLU A 159 5.79 -7.76 23.44
CA GLU A 159 7.23 -7.91 23.24
C GLU A 159 8.03 -6.61 23.50
N LEU A 160 7.41 -5.43 23.42
CA LEU A 160 8.10 -4.18 23.80
C LEU A 160 8.43 -4.13 25.30
N SER A 161 7.61 -4.80 26.13
CA SER A 161 7.76 -4.79 27.59
C SER A 161 8.63 -5.95 28.10
N GLU A 162 8.66 -7.08 27.37
CA GLU A 162 9.28 -8.34 27.78
C GLU A 162 10.51 -8.72 26.94
N ALA A 163 11.14 -7.71 26.31
CA ALA A 163 12.22 -7.92 25.35
C ALA A 163 13.34 -8.84 25.90
N ASN A 164 13.56 -9.95 25.21
CA ASN A 164 14.61 -10.92 25.48
C ASN A 164 15.37 -11.28 24.19
N VAL A 165 16.34 -12.17 24.28
CA VAL A 165 17.19 -12.57 23.14
C VAL A 165 16.37 -13.12 21.96
N MET A 166 15.22 -13.75 22.21
CA MET A 166 14.35 -14.33 21.18
C MET A 166 13.33 -13.34 20.63
N SER A 167 13.10 -12.20 21.30
CA SER A 167 12.08 -11.20 20.91
C SER A 167 12.25 -10.69 19.49
N ARG A 168 13.50 -10.53 19.01
CA ARG A 168 13.76 -10.13 17.62
C ARG A 168 13.23 -11.14 16.62
N LEU A 169 13.55 -12.44 16.80
CA LEU A 169 13.12 -13.51 15.90
C LEU A 169 11.60 -13.63 15.90
N TYR A 170 11.00 -13.54 17.09
CA TYR A 170 9.56 -13.61 17.24
C TYR A 170 8.86 -12.41 16.57
N ALA A 171 9.32 -11.18 16.82
CA ALA A 171 8.79 -9.97 16.19
C ALA A 171 8.94 -9.98 14.66
N ASP A 172 10.09 -10.43 14.14
CA ASP A 172 10.30 -10.56 12.70
C ASP A 172 9.38 -11.63 12.07
N SER A 173 9.08 -12.71 12.80
CA SER A 173 8.10 -13.73 12.36
C SER A 173 6.67 -13.17 12.34
N LEU A 174 6.28 -12.43 13.38
CA LEU A 174 5.00 -11.74 13.44
C LEU A 174 4.87 -10.69 12.32
N ALA A 175 5.97 -10.00 12.00
CA ALA A 175 6.00 -9.03 10.89
C ALA A 175 5.73 -9.68 9.53
N VAL A 176 6.24 -10.90 9.27
CA VAL A 176 5.92 -11.67 8.06
C VAL A 176 4.44 -12.00 8.03
N GLY A 177 3.88 -12.52 9.14
CA GLY A 177 2.45 -12.78 9.26
C GLY A 177 1.59 -11.54 9.01
N LEU A 178 1.99 -10.39 9.56
CA LEU A 178 1.32 -9.11 9.36
C LEU A 178 1.39 -8.66 7.90
N ALA A 179 2.56 -8.74 7.26
CA ALA A 179 2.75 -8.40 5.85
C ALA A 179 1.87 -9.26 4.94
N MET A 180 1.78 -10.57 5.21
CA MET A 180 0.92 -11.50 4.48
C MET A 180 -0.57 -11.16 4.65
N GLN A 181 -1.01 -10.85 5.88
CA GLN A 181 -2.40 -10.45 6.14
C GLN A 181 -2.75 -9.14 5.42
N VAL A 182 -1.86 -8.16 5.48
CA VAL A 182 -2.05 -6.87 4.81
C VAL A 182 -2.08 -7.04 3.29
N ALA A 183 -1.13 -7.75 2.73
CA ALA A 183 -1.07 -7.98 1.29
C ALA A 183 -2.27 -8.80 0.78
N ARG A 184 -2.63 -9.87 1.48
CA ARG A 184 -3.76 -10.73 1.11
C ARG A 184 -5.10 -10.01 1.16
N HIS A 185 -5.26 -9.12 2.13
CA HIS A 185 -6.57 -8.57 2.46
C HIS A 185 -6.75 -7.11 2.06
N TYR A 186 -5.69 -6.33 1.93
CA TYR A 186 -5.75 -4.87 1.82
C TYR A 186 -4.84 -4.29 0.71
N SER A 187 -4.34 -5.15 -0.19
CA SER A 187 -3.70 -4.68 -1.40
C SER A 187 -4.72 -4.27 -2.45
N TYR A 188 -4.29 -3.49 -3.45
CA TYR A 188 -5.09 -3.08 -4.59
C TYR A 188 -5.80 -4.26 -5.29
N LEU A 189 -5.21 -5.45 -5.22
CA LEU A 189 -5.83 -6.69 -5.72
C LEU A 189 -7.06 -7.12 -4.88
N LYS A 190 -7.34 -6.52 -3.73
CA LYS A 190 -8.47 -6.85 -2.85
C LYS A 190 -9.57 -5.79 -2.75
N ASP A 191 -9.42 -4.59 -3.26
CA ASP A 191 -10.57 -3.74 -3.58
C ASP A 191 -11.52 -4.40 -4.60
N LEU A 192 -11.18 -5.65 -4.91
CA LEU A 192 -12.06 -6.70 -5.41
C LEU A 192 -13.05 -7.16 -4.33
N HIS A 193 -13.62 -6.22 -3.60
CA HIS A 193 -14.78 -6.54 -2.80
C HIS A 193 -15.81 -7.14 -3.74
N VAL A 194 -16.05 -8.43 -3.55
CA VAL A 194 -17.25 -9.12 -4.03
C VAL A 194 -18.43 -8.47 -3.31
N GLY A 195 -18.70 -7.21 -3.62
CA GLY A 195 -20.03 -6.66 -3.52
C GLY A 195 -20.88 -7.55 -4.41
N GLN A 196 -22.12 -7.86 -4.04
CA GLN A 196 -23.02 -8.70 -4.83
C GLN A 196 -22.91 -8.34 -6.32
N GLY A 197 -22.18 -9.18 -7.12
CA GLY A 197 -21.97 -8.99 -8.55
C GLY A 197 -20.53 -8.84 -9.04
N GLY A 198 -19.50 -8.73 -8.18
CA GLY A 198 -18.08 -8.67 -8.56
C GLY A 198 -17.51 -10.03 -8.97
N MET A 199 -16.27 -10.02 -9.49
CA MET A 199 -15.55 -11.22 -9.91
C MET A 199 -14.88 -11.91 -8.71
N ALA A 200 -14.98 -13.23 -8.61
CA ALA A 200 -14.27 -13.99 -7.59
C ALA A 200 -12.74 -13.75 -7.69
N PRO A 201 -12.01 -13.59 -6.55
CA PRO A 201 -10.60 -13.19 -6.55
C PRO A 201 -9.69 -14.05 -7.44
N HIS A 202 -9.90 -15.37 -7.48
CA HIS A 202 -9.12 -16.29 -8.32
C HIS A 202 -9.36 -16.06 -9.83
N ARG A 203 -10.61 -15.77 -10.24
CA ARG A 203 -10.96 -15.50 -11.64
C ARG A 203 -10.38 -14.16 -12.10
N LEU A 204 -10.37 -13.19 -11.20
CA LEU A 204 -9.84 -11.90 -11.56
C LEU A 204 -8.30 -11.93 -11.64
N ARG A 205 -7.61 -12.61 -10.72
CA ARG A 205 -6.17 -12.87 -10.86
C ARG A 205 -5.84 -13.56 -12.18
N LYS A 206 -6.60 -14.61 -12.54
CA LYS A 206 -6.44 -15.27 -13.83
C LYS A 206 -6.66 -14.32 -14.99
N ALA A 207 -7.69 -13.47 -14.94
CA ALA A 207 -7.97 -12.47 -15.97
C ALA A 207 -6.85 -11.45 -16.12
N MET A 208 -6.33 -10.93 -15.01
CA MET A 208 -5.21 -9.99 -15.01
C MET A 208 -3.93 -10.63 -15.57
N GLY A 209 -3.61 -11.86 -15.14
CA GLY A 209 -2.46 -12.61 -15.66
C GLY A 209 -2.55 -12.80 -17.18
N LEU A 210 -3.71 -13.22 -17.70
CA LEU A 210 -3.96 -13.35 -19.13
C LEU A 210 -3.83 -12.01 -19.88
N ILE A 211 -4.31 -10.91 -19.31
CA ILE A 211 -4.15 -9.58 -19.91
C ILE A 211 -2.66 -9.20 -19.97
N GLU A 212 -1.89 -9.39 -18.91
CA GLU A 212 -0.46 -9.09 -18.89
C GLU A 212 0.32 -9.98 -19.88
N GLU A 213 0.02 -11.27 -19.95
CA GLU A 213 0.62 -12.19 -20.89
C GLU A 213 0.39 -11.75 -22.35
N HIS A 214 -0.86 -11.36 -22.69
CA HIS A 214 -1.18 -10.83 -24.00
C HIS A 214 -0.53 -9.47 -24.30
N LEU A 215 -0.28 -8.65 -23.28
CA LEU A 215 0.44 -7.38 -23.45
C LEU A 215 1.94 -7.58 -23.67
N LEU A 216 2.49 -8.68 -23.17
CA LEU A 216 3.91 -9.04 -23.35
C LEU A 216 4.17 -9.78 -24.67
N SER A 217 3.18 -10.49 -25.20
CA SER A 217 3.30 -11.17 -26.49
C SER A 217 3.38 -10.14 -27.62
N GLU A 218 4.40 -10.27 -28.49
CA GLU A 218 4.68 -9.33 -29.60
C GLU A 218 3.62 -9.36 -30.71
N GLN A 219 2.66 -10.27 -30.66
CA GLN A 219 1.59 -10.37 -31.65
C GLN A 219 0.52 -9.29 -31.39
N GLU A 220 0.67 -8.17 -32.10
CA GLU A 220 -0.31 -7.12 -32.35
C GLU A 220 -0.93 -6.31 -31.18
N GLY A 221 -0.44 -6.42 -29.94
CA GLY A 221 -0.87 -5.56 -28.83
C GLY A 221 -2.39 -5.52 -28.57
N ARG A 222 -3.17 -6.37 -29.21
CA ARG A 222 -4.62 -6.47 -29.06
C ARG A 222 -4.99 -7.57 -28.08
N VAL A 223 -5.27 -7.18 -26.86
CA VAL A 223 -5.85 -8.11 -25.89
C VAL A 223 -7.28 -8.45 -26.32
N ALA A 224 -7.49 -9.71 -26.71
CA ALA A 224 -8.83 -10.19 -27.04
C ALA A 224 -9.63 -10.42 -25.75
N LEU A 225 -10.26 -9.37 -25.20
CA LEU A 225 -11.03 -9.43 -23.96
C LEU A 225 -12.13 -10.50 -23.97
N ARG A 226 -12.63 -10.88 -25.15
CA ARG A 226 -13.57 -12.02 -25.28
C ARG A 226 -12.90 -13.36 -24.97
N SER A 227 -11.63 -13.52 -25.37
CA SER A 227 -10.86 -14.72 -25.03
C SER A 227 -10.59 -14.76 -23.53
N VAL A 228 -10.13 -13.65 -22.93
CA VAL A 228 -9.93 -13.55 -21.48
C VAL A 228 -11.22 -13.89 -20.71
N ALA A 229 -12.36 -13.37 -21.14
CA ALA A 229 -13.65 -13.67 -20.52
C ALA A 229 -13.96 -15.18 -20.59
N LYS A 230 -13.74 -15.81 -21.74
CA LYS A 230 -13.94 -17.26 -21.95
C LYS A 230 -13.02 -18.08 -21.03
N GLU A 231 -11.76 -17.72 -20.93
CA GLU A 231 -10.76 -18.40 -20.08
C GLU A 231 -11.06 -18.34 -18.58
N VAL A 232 -11.75 -17.27 -18.12
CA VAL A 232 -12.22 -17.16 -16.74
C VAL A 232 -13.65 -17.71 -16.53
N GLY A 233 -14.22 -18.35 -17.57
CA GLY A 233 -15.54 -18.98 -17.51
C GLY A 233 -16.71 -17.99 -17.41
N MET A 234 -16.62 -16.85 -18.13
CA MET A 234 -17.63 -15.79 -18.10
C MET A 234 -18.01 -15.32 -19.50
N SER A 235 -19.27 -14.87 -19.69
CA SER A 235 -19.60 -14.10 -20.90
C SER A 235 -18.90 -12.74 -20.89
N TYR A 236 -18.61 -12.17 -22.06
CA TYR A 236 -17.92 -10.88 -22.17
C TYR A 236 -18.63 -9.75 -21.40
N PHE A 237 -19.95 -9.68 -21.46
CA PHE A 237 -20.73 -8.66 -20.75
C PHE A 237 -20.65 -8.82 -19.23
N HIS A 238 -20.79 -10.07 -18.76
CA HIS A 238 -20.66 -10.38 -17.33
C HIS A 238 -19.21 -10.12 -16.84
N PHE A 239 -18.22 -10.55 -17.61
CA PHE A 239 -16.81 -10.24 -17.35
C PHE A 239 -16.56 -8.75 -17.22
N SER A 240 -16.96 -7.94 -18.21
CA SER A 240 -16.71 -6.49 -18.22
C SER A 240 -17.38 -5.78 -17.06
N ARG A 241 -18.60 -6.19 -16.70
CA ARG A 241 -19.34 -5.63 -15.54
C ARG A 241 -18.68 -6.05 -14.22
N ALA A 242 -18.42 -7.33 -14.05
CA ALA A 242 -17.80 -7.87 -12.84
C ALA A 242 -16.37 -7.34 -12.65
N PHE A 243 -15.59 -7.22 -13.74
CA PHE A 243 -14.25 -6.63 -13.71
C PHE A 243 -14.32 -5.15 -13.29
N LYS A 244 -15.23 -4.35 -13.90
CA LYS A 244 -15.42 -2.95 -13.50
C LYS A 244 -15.85 -2.82 -12.05
N GLN A 245 -16.72 -3.69 -11.58
CA GLN A 245 -17.18 -3.68 -10.19
C GLN A 245 -16.05 -4.06 -9.21
N SER A 246 -15.18 -4.98 -9.63
CA SER A 246 -14.04 -5.41 -8.84
C SER A 246 -12.86 -4.42 -8.87
N MET A 247 -12.57 -3.82 -10.04
CA MET A 247 -11.40 -2.97 -10.27
C MET A 247 -11.68 -1.46 -10.25
N GLY A 248 -12.96 -1.06 -10.11
CA GLY A 248 -13.37 0.34 -10.24
C GLY A 248 -13.26 0.89 -11.67
N MET A 249 -12.66 0.13 -12.61
CA MET A 249 -12.46 0.53 -14.01
C MET A 249 -12.75 -0.61 -14.96
N THR A 250 -13.08 -0.26 -16.22
CA THR A 250 -13.34 -1.27 -17.25
C THR A 250 -12.07 -2.00 -17.64
N PRO A 251 -12.16 -3.28 -18.14
CA PRO A 251 -10.99 -4.00 -18.65
C PRO A 251 -10.21 -3.24 -19.72
N THR A 252 -10.93 -2.51 -20.58
CA THR A 252 -10.31 -1.67 -21.61
C THR A 252 -9.49 -0.52 -21.04
N ASN A 253 -9.99 0.15 -19.99
CA ASN A 253 -9.24 1.19 -19.29
C ASN A 253 -8.01 0.64 -18.58
N TYR A 254 -8.14 -0.54 -17.95
CA TYR A 254 -7.03 -1.24 -17.32
C TYR A 254 -5.91 -1.55 -18.34
N ILE A 255 -6.27 -2.11 -19.50
CA ILE A 255 -5.29 -2.37 -20.58
C ILE A 255 -4.63 -1.07 -21.05
N ALA A 256 -5.41 0.01 -21.22
CA ALA A 256 -4.85 1.29 -21.64
C ALA A 256 -3.86 1.85 -20.61
N GLU A 257 -4.17 1.76 -19.33
CA GLU A 257 -3.29 2.16 -18.24
C GLU A 257 -1.97 1.36 -18.24
N ARG A 258 -2.05 0.02 -18.37
CA ARG A 258 -0.85 -0.84 -18.44
C ARG A 258 0.02 -0.51 -19.67
N LYS A 259 -0.60 -0.24 -20.82
CA LYS A 259 0.12 0.22 -22.02
C LYS A 259 0.83 1.55 -21.81
N ILE A 260 0.21 2.49 -21.08
CA ILE A 260 0.82 3.78 -20.75
C ILE A 260 2.00 3.60 -19.78
N GLU A 261 1.89 2.74 -18.78
CA GLU A 261 3.03 2.44 -17.89
C GLU A 261 4.22 1.83 -18.67
N ARG A 262 3.95 0.91 -19.59
CA ARG A 262 4.99 0.39 -20.50
C ARG A 262 5.61 1.50 -21.34
N ALA A 263 4.80 2.43 -21.88
CA ALA A 263 5.30 3.56 -22.65
C ALA A 263 6.19 4.49 -21.82
N LYS A 264 5.82 4.79 -20.58
CA LYS A 264 6.66 5.60 -19.67
C LYS A 264 8.02 4.94 -19.46
N LYS A 265 8.04 3.63 -19.23
CA LYS A 265 9.28 2.87 -19.06
C LYS A 265 10.15 2.94 -20.34
N LEU A 266 9.57 2.72 -21.52
CA LEU A 266 10.29 2.84 -22.79
C LEU A 266 10.83 4.25 -23.03
N MET A 267 10.12 5.31 -22.59
CA MET A 267 10.61 6.68 -22.69
C MET A 267 11.78 6.97 -21.76
N GLN A 268 11.88 6.28 -20.63
CA GLN A 268 13.00 6.41 -19.69
C GLN A 268 14.23 5.62 -20.14
N GLU A 269 14.00 4.49 -20.82
CA GLU A 269 15.07 3.56 -21.20
C GLU A 269 15.60 3.79 -22.61
N THR A 270 14.88 4.54 -23.47
CA THR A 270 15.23 4.72 -24.88
C THR A 270 14.92 6.11 -25.42
N ASP A 271 15.69 6.54 -26.42
CA ASP A 271 15.44 7.77 -27.18
C ASP A 271 14.53 7.56 -28.41
N SER A 272 13.88 6.40 -28.51
CA SER A 272 13.00 6.06 -29.64
C SER A 272 11.94 7.14 -29.89
N PRO A 273 11.57 7.42 -31.16
CA PRO A 273 10.50 8.35 -31.49
C PRO A 273 9.18 8.01 -30.77
N ILE A 274 8.40 9.03 -30.41
CA ILE A 274 7.11 8.85 -29.72
C ILE A 274 6.15 7.95 -30.53
N SER A 275 6.20 8.03 -31.85
CA SER A 275 5.42 7.15 -32.75
C SER A 275 5.81 5.67 -32.59
N GLU A 276 7.09 5.38 -32.50
CA GLU A 276 7.60 4.03 -32.27
C GLU A 276 7.25 3.51 -30.88
N ILE A 277 7.41 4.34 -29.85
CA ILE A 277 7.01 3.99 -28.48
C ILE A 277 5.50 3.69 -28.41
N ALA A 278 4.66 4.45 -29.10
CA ALA A 278 3.24 4.18 -29.18
C ALA A 278 2.96 2.76 -29.72
N LEU A 279 3.62 2.38 -30.83
CA LEU A 279 3.48 1.05 -31.44
C LEU A 279 4.02 -0.05 -30.51
N ARG A 280 5.23 0.10 -29.98
CA ARG A 280 5.86 -0.87 -29.06
C ARG A 280 5.08 -1.02 -27.74
N SER A 281 4.32 0.00 -27.36
CA SER A 281 3.43 -0.07 -26.20
C SER A 281 2.06 -0.67 -26.55
N GLY A 282 1.84 -1.11 -27.80
CA GLY A 282 0.63 -1.79 -28.24
C GLY A 282 -0.55 -0.85 -28.60
N PHE A 283 -0.27 0.41 -28.97
CA PHE A 283 -1.29 1.31 -29.54
C PHE A 283 -1.28 1.22 -31.07
N SER A 284 -2.48 1.24 -31.67
CA SER A 284 -2.65 1.18 -33.13
C SER A 284 -2.35 2.51 -33.83
N SER A 285 -2.32 3.63 -33.09
CA SER A 285 -2.00 4.95 -33.63
C SER A 285 -1.41 5.87 -32.58
N GLN A 286 -0.55 6.79 -33.02
CA GLN A 286 0.04 7.83 -32.17
C GLN A 286 -1.01 8.80 -31.62
N SER A 287 -2.08 9.07 -32.36
CA SER A 287 -3.15 9.96 -31.91
C SER A 287 -3.91 9.36 -30.73
N HIS A 288 -4.29 8.08 -30.83
CA HIS A 288 -4.94 7.36 -29.73
C HIS A 288 -4.03 7.24 -28.52
N PHE A 289 -2.74 6.93 -28.75
CA PHE A 289 -1.73 6.91 -27.68
C PHE A 289 -1.63 8.26 -26.96
N THR A 290 -1.51 9.38 -27.70
CA THR A 290 -1.37 10.71 -27.09
C THR A 290 -2.58 11.08 -26.25
N THR A 291 -3.79 10.75 -26.71
CA THR A 291 -5.04 10.98 -25.96
C THR A 291 -5.07 10.15 -24.68
N CYS A 292 -4.77 8.86 -24.77
CA CYS A 292 -4.70 7.99 -23.60
C CYS A 292 -3.59 8.42 -22.63
N PHE A 293 -2.40 8.75 -23.14
CA PHE A 293 -1.28 9.17 -22.30
C PHE A 293 -1.62 10.43 -21.50
N ARG A 294 -2.20 11.45 -22.16
CA ARG A 294 -2.64 12.67 -21.46
C ARG A 294 -3.70 12.36 -20.40
N ARG A 295 -4.62 11.45 -20.69
CA ARG A 295 -5.69 11.05 -19.76
C ARG A 295 -5.13 10.39 -18.49
N PHE A 296 -4.13 9.49 -18.63
CA PHE A 296 -3.60 8.72 -17.51
C PHE A 296 -2.39 9.37 -16.82
N ALA A 297 -1.54 10.08 -17.58
CA ALA A 297 -0.33 10.73 -17.06
C ALA A 297 -0.53 12.22 -16.74
N GLY A 298 -1.65 12.82 -17.12
CA GLY A 298 -1.95 14.24 -16.89
C GLY A 298 -1.22 15.20 -17.84
N VAL A 299 -0.17 14.75 -18.55
CA VAL A 299 0.65 15.52 -19.48
C VAL A 299 0.77 14.80 -20.83
N THR A 300 1.22 15.52 -21.88
CA THR A 300 1.45 14.87 -23.18
C THR A 300 2.73 14.02 -23.15
N PRO A 301 2.85 13.00 -24.04
CA PRO A 301 4.09 12.20 -24.16
C PRO A 301 5.33 13.07 -24.38
N ARG A 302 5.22 14.12 -25.20
CA ARG A 302 6.33 15.03 -25.49
C ARG A 302 6.74 15.85 -24.26
N THR A 303 5.75 16.29 -23.46
CA THR A 303 6.02 17.00 -22.20
C THR A 303 6.66 16.09 -21.18
N PHE A 304 6.15 14.87 -21.05
CA PHE A 304 6.69 13.85 -20.14
C PHE A 304 8.16 13.55 -20.46
N ARG A 305 8.50 13.34 -21.75
CA ARG A 305 9.90 13.09 -22.18
C ARG A 305 10.86 14.25 -21.87
N LYS A 306 10.38 15.50 -21.82
CA LYS A 306 11.23 16.64 -21.45
C LYS A 306 11.47 16.77 -19.94
N GLN A 307 10.72 16.02 -19.14
CA GLN A 307 10.78 16.06 -17.68
C GLN A 307 11.60 14.93 -17.06
N ILE A 308 11.98 13.95 -17.88
CA ILE A 308 12.86 12.82 -17.51
C ILE A 308 14.23 13.02 -18.13
#